data_54fe05b573d384daadffca92aa69dab4
#
_entry.id   54fe05b573d384daadffca92aa69dab4
#
_cell.length_a   1.000
_cell.length_b   1.000
_cell.length_c   1.000
_cell.angle_alpha   90.00
_cell.angle_beta   90.00
_cell.angle_gamma   90.00
#
_symmetry.space_group_name_H-M   'P 1'
#
loop_
_entity.id
_entity.type
_entity.pdbx_description
1 polymer ?
#
loop_
_entity_poly.entity_id
_entity_poly.type
_entity_poly.pdbx_seq_one_letter_code
_entity_poly.pdbx_strand_id
1 'polypeptide(L)'
;MNNCEEQRILDMINKNKKCCRTCFGPTGPKGEQGEVGPTGPIGLSETIEVGETKTGDPGSKASVVDRGGPNHILDFTIPSGLSGLSKIQNAYIIKYNDGTVATGIKIEPDERIPLDRIELDVDNLVNLNSEDNLIKFNKLGYYKITIMINASIKTTPNTFNPDTDFVSYGFRQTNTDNIYVGASKWIYNNEYSNVISQGIVAIDSTDNDYEIVNIGSKEIYLLSPDLNNIKSNSYFTNTLVNIVIEYLGK
;
A
#
# COMPACT_ATOMS: atom_id res chain seq x y z
N MET A 1 -11.67 79.38 25.56
CA MET A 1 -11.28 80.52 26.39
C MET A 1 -9.87 80.30 26.87
N ASN A 2 -9.00 81.32 26.71
CA ASN A 2 -7.60 81.15 27.09
C ASN A 2 -7.45 81.25 28.60
N ASN A 3 -6.58 80.49 29.21
CA ASN A 3 -6.28 80.48 30.64
C ASN A 3 -6.11 81.93 31.23
N CYS A 4 -5.71 82.94 30.43
CA CYS A 4 -5.60 84.35 30.81
C CYS A 4 -6.97 85.01 30.94
N GLU A 5 -8.00 84.62 30.24
CA GLU A 5 -9.33 85.19 30.34
C GLU A 5 -10.06 84.71 31.61
N GLU A 6 -9.94 83.48 31.95
CA GLU A 6 -10.47 82.97 33.20
C GLU A 6 -9.80 83.58 34.42
N GLN A 7 -8.47 83.78 34.33
CA GLN A 7 -7.69 84.40 35.38
C GLN A 7 -8.09 85.85 35.60
N ARG A 8 -8.36 86.62 34.49
CA ARG A 8 -8.84 87.98 34.53
C ARG A 8 -10.23 88.10 35.17
N ILE A 9 -11.10 87.19 34.92
CA ILE A 9 -12.44 87.12 35.55
C ILE A 9 -12.33 86.89 37.04
N LEU A 10 -11.49 85.90 37.44
CA LEU A 10 -11.22 85.63 38.83
C LEU A 10 -10.54 86.78 39.56
N ASP A 11 -9.64 87.50 38.92
CA ASP A 11 -8.98 88.70 39.53
C ASP A 11 -9.89 89.93 39.62
N MET A 12 -10.91 90.01 38.78
CA MET A 12 -11.97 91.03 38.93
C MET A 12 -12.95 90.74 40.07
N ILE A 13 -13.16 89.48 40.37
CA ILE A 13 -14.00 89.04 41.46
C ILE A 13 -13.31 89.23 42.82
N ASN A 14 -11.99 89.00 42.89
CA ASN A 14 -11.15 89.14 44.09
C ASN A 14 -10.39 90.46 44.13
N LYS A 15 -10.99 91.55 44.62
CA LYS A 15 -10.52 92.91 44.66
C LYS A 15 -9.08 93.20 45.15
N ASN A 16 -8.20 92.26 45.19
CA ASN A 16 -6.85 92.39 45.75
C ASN A 16 -5.72 91.64 45.02
N LYS A 17 -5.84 91.33 43.73
CA LYS A 17 -4.74 90.66 43.03
C LYS A 17 -4.15 91.45 41.89
N LYS A 18 -2.81 91.59 41.88
CA LYS A 18 -2.05 92.24 40.81
C LYS A 18 -2.20 91.42 39.53
N CYS A 19 -2.54 92.14 38.43
CA CYS A 19 -2.58 91.55 37.09
C CYS A 19 -1.26 90.85 36.74
N CYS A 20 -1.32 89.71 36.13
CA CYS A 20 -0.17 88.94 35.64
C CYS A 20 0.66 89.86 34.68
N ARG A 21 1.90 90.09 35.04
CA ARG A 21 2.80 90.98 34.30
C ARG A 21 3.37 90.39 33.01
N THR A 22 3.08 89.14 32.72
CA THR A 22 3.60 88.44 31.50
C THR A 22 2.50 87.56 30.89
N CYS A 23 1.63 88.15 30.11
CA CYS A 23 0.87 87.35 29.14
C CYS A 23 1.80 87.17 27.91
N PHE A 24 2.28 85.92 27.77
CA PHE A 24 2.91 85.53 26.53
C PHE A 24 1.86 85.56 25.42
N GLY A 25 2.20 86.19 24.29
CA GLY A 25 1.32 86.19 23.12
C GLY A 25 1.06 84.77 22.62
N PRO A 26 0.04 84.55 21.83
CA PRO A 26 -0.24 83.24 21.25
C PRO A 26 0.99 82.68 20.56
N THR A 27 1.26 81.41 20.78
CA THR A 27 2.35 80.73 20.04
C THR A 27 2.11 80.91 18.55
N GLY A 28 3.12 81.27 17.81
CA GLY A 28 3.04 81.38 16.38
C GLY A 28 2.55 80.08 15.71
N PRO A 29 1.98 80.17 14.55
CA PRO A 29 1.50 79.00 13.83
C PRO A 29 2.67 78.02 13.64
N LYS A 30 2.34 76.74 13.74
CA LYS A 30 3.28 75.66 13.45
C LYS A 30 3.83 75.88 12.03
N GLY A 31 5.14 75.80 11.87
CA GLY A 31 5.77 75.90 10.54
C GLY A 31 5.18 74.81 9.58
N GLU A 32 5.15 75.21 8.35
CA GLU A 32 4.69 74.34 7.28
C GLU A 32 5.50 73.02 7.28
N GLN A 33 4.81 71.89 6.99
CA GLN A 33 5.45 70.55 6.85
C GLN A 33 6.41 70.64 5.65
N GLY A 34 7.65 70.20 5.84
CA GLY A 34 8.62 70.17 4.75
C GLY A 34 8.10 69.29 3.59
N GLU A 35 8.52 69.63 2.39
CA GLU A 35 8.16 68.92 1.18
C GLU A 35 8.54 67.42 1.32
N VAL A 36 7.67 66.51 0.76
CA VAL A 36 7.95 65.11 0.69
C VAL A 36 9.19 64.90 -0.20
N GLY A 37 10.18 64.17 0.32
CA GLY A 37 11.40 63.91 -0.46
C GLY A 37 11.07 63.12 -1.73
N PRO A 38 11.90 63.19 -2.74
CA PRO A 38 11.68 62.51 -4.01
C PRO A 38 11.55 61.03 -3.79
N THR A 39 10.62 60.39 -4.51
CA THR A 39 10.45 58.94 -4.52
C THR A 39 11.78 58.29 -4.95
N GLY A 40 12.26 57.32 -4.17
CA GLY A 40 13.46 56.55 -4.51
C GLY A 40 13.33 55.89 -5.89
N PRO A 41 14.43 55.58 -6.55
CA PRO A 41 14.42 54.91 -7.84
C PRO A 41 13.67 53.58 -7.74
N ILE A 42 12.93 53.23 -8.79
CA ILE A 42 12.26 51.92 -8.92
C ILE A 42 13.35 50.86 -8.82
N GLY A 43 13.15 49.88 -7.92
CA GLY A 43 14.05 48.72 -7.82
C GLY A 43 14.14 47.99 -9.18
N LEU A 44 15.31 47.47 -9.49
CA LEU A 44 15.49 46.66 -10.69
C LEU A 44 14.59 45.42 -10.57
N SER A 45 13.77 45.18 -11.60
CA SER A 45 12.99 43.95 -11.69
C SER A 45 13.94 42.78 -11.97
N GLU A 46 14.05 41.86 -11.01
CA GLU A 46 14.72 40.58 -11.23
C GLU A 46 13.78 39.67 -12.00
N THR A 47 14.31 38.93 -12.96
CA THR A 47 13.57 37.90 -13.71
C THR A 47 13.94 36.53 -13.23
N ILE A 48 12.96 35.60 -13.22
CA ILE A 48 13.18 34.20 -12.88
C ILE A 48 12.90 33.40 -14.13
N GLU A 49 13.87 32.59 -14.51
CA GLU A 49 13.77 31.66 -15.64
C GLU A 49 13.98 30.22 -15.14
N VAL A 50 13.28 29.29 -15.77
CA VAL A 50 13.49 27.86 -15.52
C VAL A 50 14.66 27.39 -16.35
N GLY A 51 15.67 26.87 -15.69
CA GLY A 51 16.85 26.26 -16.32
C GLY A 51 16.64 24.81 -16.66
N GLU A 52 17.65 23.98 -16.37
CA GLU A 52 17.59 22.56 -16.61
C GLU A 52 16.75 21.83 -15.56
N THR A 53 15.90 20.89 -16.01
CA THR A 53 15.16 20.00 -15.13
C THR A 53 15.68 18.57 -15.31
N LYS A 54 16.21 17.98 -14.24
CA LYS A 54 16.72 16.60 -14.20
C LYS A 54 15.83 15.70 -13.36
N THR A 55 15.67 14.46 -13.78
CA THR A 55 15.08 13.42 -12.95
C THR A 55 16.17 12.84 -12.04
N GLY A 56 15.96 12.91 -10.74
CA GLY A 56 16.82 12.29 -9.74
C GLY A 56 16.40 10.86 -9.42
N ASP A 57 17.23 10.16 -8.65
CA ASP A 57 16.96 8.78 -8.23
C ASP A 57 15.71 8.68 -7.35
N PRO A 58 15.00 7.54 -7.38
CA PRO A 58 13.87 7.28 -6.49
C PRO A 58 14.27 7.43 -5.02
N GLY A 59 13.48 8.19 -4.25
CA GLY A 59 13.74 8.43 -2.83
C GLY A 59 14.83 9.47 -2.52
N SER A 60 15.50 10.06 -3.54
CA SER A 60 16.36 11.22 -3.35
C SER A 60 15.54 12.44 -2.96
N LYS A 61 16.21 13.47 -2.41
CA LYS A 61 15.55 14.75 -2.11
C LYS A 61 15.43 15.60 -3.37
N ALA A 62 14.28 16.25 -3.56
CA ALA A 62 14.15 17.30 -4.55
C ALA A 62 15.10 18.47 -4.21
N SER A 63 15.70 19.05 -5.21
CA SER A 63 16.57 20.23 -5.05
C SER A 63 16.35 21.25 -6.16
N VAL A 64 16.58 22.50 -5.80
CA VAL A 64 16.60 23.63 -6.71
C VAL A 64 17.94 24.34 -6.52
N VAL A 65 18.61 24.60 -7.61
CA VAL A 65 19.88 25.36 -7.63
C VAL A 65 19.66 26.61 -8.46
N ASP A 66 19.90 27.76 -7.83
CA ASP A 66 19.89 29.04 -8.49
C ASP A 66 21.30 29.34 -9.01
N ARG A 67 21.44 29.60 -10.31
CA ARG A 67 22.71 29.98 -10.91
C ARG A 67 23.12 31.42 -10.56
N GLY A 68 22.21 32.21 -9.94
CA GLY A 68 22.44 33.58 -9.54
C GLY A 68 22.45 34.56 -10.72
N GLY A 69 22.74 35.84 -10.41
CA GLY A 69 22.77 36.93 -11.37
C GLY A 69 21.49 37.77 -11.34
N PRO A 70 21.41 38.84 -12.15
CA PRO A 70 20.21 39.69 -12.24
C PRO A 70 19.00 38.95 -12.85
N ASN A 71 19.26 37.86 -13.57
CA ASN A 71 18.27 36.93 -14.07
C ASN A 71 18.51 35.59 -13.36
N HIS A 72 17.68 35.25 -12.40
CA HIS A 72 17.78 33.98 -11.67
C HIS A 72 17.37 32.81 -12.58
N ILE A 73 18.28 31.88 -12.80
CA ILE A 73 18.02 30.67 -13.57
C ILE A 73 17.96 29.49 -12.54
N LEU A 74 16.80 28.87 -12.42
CA LEU A 74 16.55 27.81 -11.46
C LEU A 74 16.64 26.45 -12.13
N ASP A 75 17.65 25.67 -11.74
CA ASP A 75 17.77 24.27 -12.13
C ASP A 75 17.09 23.38 -11.11
N PHE A 76 16.28 22.44 -11.59
CA PHE A 76 15.51 21.51 -10.76
C PHE A 76 16.06 20.11 -10.85
N THR A 77 16.15 19.43 -9.72
CA THR A 77 16.26 17.98 -9.66
C THR A 77 15.02 17.43 -8.97
N ILE A 78 14.20 16.70 -9.73
CA ILE A 78 12.93 16.13 -9.23
C ILE A 78 13.13 14.64 -9.11
N PRO A 79 13.06 14.07 -7.88
CA PRO A 79 13.16 12.62 -7.72
C PRO A 79 12.09 11.92 -8.54
N SER A 80 12.46 10.85 -9.23
CA SER A 80 11.46 9.92 -9.74
C SER A 80 10.68 9.35 -8.55
N GLY A 81 9.37 9.19 -8.70
CA GLY A 81 8.60 8.44 -7.72
C GLY A 81 9.25 7.07 -7.52
N LEU A 82 9.18 6.54 -6.29
CA LEU A 82 9.39 5.11 -6.10
C LEU A 82 8.54 4.44 -7.16
N SER A 83 9.14 3.52 -7.93
CA SER A 83 8.43 2.80 -8.98
C SER A 83 7.09 2.35 -8.41
N GLY A 84 6.04 3.09 -8.71
CA GLY A 84 4.70 2.74 -8.27
C GLY A 84 4.43 1.36 -8.85
N LEU A 85 4.23 0.37 -7.98
CA LEU A 85 4.01 -1.01 -8.33
C LEU A 85 4.99 -1.46 -9.43
N SER A 86 6.21 -1.82 -9.04
CA SER A 86 7.02 -2.67 -9.90
C SER A 86 6.07 -3.70 -10.49
N LYS A 87 6.04 -3.80 -11.83
CA LYS A 87 5.34 -4.81 -12.62
C LYS A 87 4.88 -5.95 -11.71
N ILE A 88 3.56 -6.13 -11.55
CA ILE A 88 3.02 -7.16 -10.67
C ILE A 88 3.69 -8.47 -11.09
N GLN A 89 4.58 -8.95 -10.23
CA GLN A 89 5.26 -10.21 -10.45
C GLN A 89 4.42 -11.28 -9.80
N ASN A 90 3.77 -12.10 -10.60
CA ASN A 90 2.92 -13.18 -10.13
C ASN A 90 3.15 -14.46 -10.91
N ALA A 91 2.90 -15.57 -10.24
CA ALA A 91 2.80 -16.87 -10.84
C ALA A 91 1.43 -17.49 -10.50
N TYR A 92 0.89 -18.28 -11.40
CA TYR A 92 -0.36 -18.98 -11.27
C TYR A 92 -0.18 -20.46 -11.57
N ILE A 93 -0.37 -21.29 -10.55
CA ILE A 93 -0.22 -22.76 -10.62
C ILE A 93 -1.59 -23.41 -10.43
N ILE A 94 -1.85 -24.45 -11.18
CA ILE A 94 -3.15 -25.12 -11.15
C ILE A 94 -3.04 -26.65 -11.16
N LYS A 95 -4.12 -27.28 -10.68
CA LYS A 95 -4.51 -28.65 -10.95
C LYS A 95 -5.83 -28.67 -11.69
N TYR A 96 -5.86 -29.27 -12.83
CA TYR A 96 -7.10 -29.48 -13.59
C TYR A 96 -7.82 -30.78 -13.24
N ASN A 97 -9.12 -30.77 -13.42
CA ASN A 97 -9.90 -31.98 -13.61
C ASN A 97 -9.94 -32.28 -15.11
N ASP A 98 -9.21 -33.29 -15.53
CA ASP A 98 -9.19 -33.73 -16.94
C ASP A 98 -10.41 -34.59 -17.34
N GLY A 99 -11.36 -34.76 -16.40
CA GLY A 99 -12.56 -35.56 -16.62
C GLY A 99 -12.32 -37.08 -16.49
N THR A 100 -11.11 -37.53 -16.20
CA THR A 100 -10.81 -38.96 -16.09
C THR A 100 -11.20 -39.54 -14.76
N VAL A 101 -11.39 -38.69 -13.73
CA VAL A 101 -11.69 -39.15 -12.35
C VAL A 101 -13.08 -38.68 -11.94
N ALA A 102 -14.06 -39.53 -12.17
CA ALA A 102 -15.46 -39.27 -11.79
C ALA A 102 -15.68 -39.20 -10.27
N THR A 103 -14.80 -39.76 -9.47
CA THR A 103 -14.92 -39.86 -8.00
C THR A 103 -14.02 -38.92 -7.23
N GLY A 104 -13.26 -38.07 -7.95
CA GLY A 104 -12.27 -37.18 -7.38
C GLY A 104 -10.89 -37.83 -7.15
N ILE A 105 -9.87 -37.00 -7.01
CA ILE A 105 -8.51 -37.40 -6.69
C ILE A 105 -8.41 -37.56 -5.19
N LYS A 106 -8.15 -38.78 -4.72
CA LYS A 106 -7.96 -39.10 -3.30
C LYS A 106 -6.56 -38.64 -2.85
N ILE A 107 -6.49 -37.97 -1.73
CA ILE A 107 -5.27 -37.51 -1.06
C ILE A 107 -5.29 -37.95 0.39
N GLU A 108 -4.38 -38.83 0.76
CA GLU A 108 -4.24 -39.34 2.13
C GLU A 108 -3.71 -38.24 3.09
N PRO A 109 -3.84 -38.38 4.40
CA PRO A 109 -3.13 -37.57 5.36
C PRO A 109 -1.62 -37.53 5.08
N ASP A 110 -1.01 -36.36 5.20
CA ASP A 110 0.39 -36.07 4.88
C ASP A 110 0.81 -36.30 3.42
N GLU A 111 -0.12 -36.64 2.54
CA GLU A 111 0.14 -36.74 1.11
C GLU A 111 0.11 -35.36 0.44
N ARG A 112 0.96 -35.20 -0.57
CA ARG A 112 1.04 -33.96 -1.38
C ARG A 112 -0.20 -33.80 -2.25
N ILE A 113 -0.67 -32.56 -2.32
CA ILE A 113 -1.75 -32.19 -3.22
C ILE A 113 -1.16 -32.02 -4.63
N PRO A 114 -1.69 -32.74 -5.64
CA PRO A 114 -1.11 -32.74 -6.98
C PRO A 114 -1.30 -31.38 -7.68
N LEU A 115 -0.28 -31.02 -8.46
CA LEU A 115 -0.20 -29.82 -9.28
C LEU A 115 0.17 -30.21 -10.70
N ASP A 116 -0.49 -29.62 -11.71
CA ASP A 116 -0.21 -30.00 -13.10
C ASP A 116 0.80 -29.08 -13.75
N ARG A 117 0.57 -27.76 -13.69
CA ARG A 117 1.38 -26.82 -14.44
C ARG A 117 1.30 -25.39 -13.92
N ILE A 118 2.25 -24.58 -14.38
CA ILE A 118 2.22 -23.12 -14.26
C ILE A 118 1.46 -22.59 -15.48
N GLU A 119 0.33 -21.90 -15.25
CA GLU A 119 -0.43 -21.23 -16.31
C GLU A 119 0.14 -19.87 -16.67
N LEU A 120 0.68 -19.17 -15.68
CA LEU A 120 1.31 -17.88 -15.82
C LEU A 120 2.47 -17.77 -14.85
N ASP A 121 3.60 -17.29 -15.31
CA ASP A 121 4.71 -16.88 -14.45
C ASP A 121 5.39 -15.65 -15.06
N VAL A 122 5.12 -14.51 -14.48
CA VAL A 122 5.73 -13.26 -14.88
C VAL A 122 7.07 -13.14 -14.15
N ASP A 123 8.14 -13.01 -14.93
CA ASP A 123 9.52 -12.88 -14.45
C ASP A 123 10.14 -14.15 -13.83
N ASN A 124 9.62 -15.32 -14.16
CA ASN A 124 10.16 -16.62 -13.74
C ASN A 124 10.34 -16.71 -12.23
N LEU A 125 9.25 -16.50 -11.50
CA LEU A 125 9.25 -16.49 -10.03
C LEU A 125 9.42 -17.87 -9.42
N VAL A 126 8.86 -18.88 -10.07
CA VAL A 126 8.80 -20.25 -9.53
C VAL A 126 9.12 -21.29 -10.59
N ASN A 127 9.58 -22.44 -10.15
CA ASN A 127 9.60 -23.68 -10.92
C ASN A 127 8.65 -24.68 -10.29
N LEU A 128 7.97 -25.47 -11.09
CA LEU A 128 7.11 -26.54 -10.66
C LEU A 128 7.68 -27.88 -11.14
N ASN A 129 7.95 -28.78 -10.21
CA ASN A 129 8.13 -30.19 -10.51
C ASN A 129 6.77 -30.89 -10.34
N SER A 130 6.05 -31.10 -11.44
CA SER A 130 4.72 -31.72 -11.43
C SER A 130 4.74 -33.22 -11.13
N GLU A 131 5.86 -33.93 -11.30
CA GLU A 131 5.99 -35.34 -10.96
C GLU A 131 6.01 -35.52 -9.43
N ASP A 132 6.75 -34.65 -8.74
CA ASP A 132 6.88 -34.68 -7.29
C ASP A 132 5.93 -33.68 -6.57
N ASN A 133 5.18 -32.86 -7.30
CA ASN A 133 4.29 -31.83 -6.79
C ASN A 133 5.03 -30.79 -5.92
N LEU A 134 6.20 -30.36 -6.36
CA LEU A 134 7.08 -29.45 -5.64
C LEU A 134 7.17 -28.08 -6.33
N ILE A 135 7.13 -27.04 -5.52
CA ILE A 135 7.30 -25.66 -5.94
C ILE A 135 8.65 -25.16 -5.45
N LYS A 136 9.43 -24.57 -6.33
CA LYS A 136 10.71 -23.94 -6.00
C LYS A 136 10.68 -22.48 -6.39
N PHE A 137 11.11 -21.60 -5.48
CA PHE A 137 11.17 -20.16 -5.73
C PHE A 137 12.51 -19.78 -6.32
N ASN A 138 12.50 -18.95 -7.37
CA ASN A 138 13.70 -18.50 -8.07
C ASN A 138 14.25 -17.17 -7.52
N LYS A 139 13.56 -16.54 -6.58
CA LYS A 139 13.91 -15.22 -6.05
C LYS A 139 13.69 -15.14 -4.55
N LEU A 140 14.63 -14.55 -3.83
CA LEU A 140 14.49 -14.28 -2.39
C LEU A 140 13.56 -13.10 -2.13
N GLY A 141 12.80 -13.13 -1.05
CA GLY A 141 11.94 -12.04 -0.62
C GLY A 141 10.62 -12.49 -0.02
N TYR A 142 9.69 -11.57 0.05
CA TYR A 142 8.35 -11.82 0.58
C TYR A 142 7.38 -12.14 -0.55
N TYR A 143 6.55 -13.13 -0.31
CA TYR A 143 5.53 -13.58 -1.25
C TYR A 143 4.18 -13.67 -0.57
N LYS A 144 3.16 -13.12 -1.21
CA LYS A 144 1.78 -13.39 -0.84
C LYS A 144 1.33 -14.61 -1.61
N ILE A 145 0.92 -15.64 -0.90
CA ILE A 145 0.45 -16.90 -1.46
C ILE A 145 -1.02 -17.06 -1.14
N THR A 146 -1.82 -17.23 -2.17
CA THR A 146 -3.26 -17.54 -2.06
C THR A 146 -3.49 -18.93 -2.62
N ILE A 147 -4.05 -19.82 -1.83
CA ILE A 147 -4.34 -21.20 -2.21
C ILE A 147 -5.85 -21.41 -2.12
N MET A 148 -6.41 -21.98 -3.15
CA MET A 148 -7.81 -22.38 -3.22
C MET A 148 -7.90 -23.84 -3.65
N ILE A 149 -8.56 -24.65 -2.86
CA ILE A 149 -8.75 -26.09 -3.10
C ILE A 149 -10.23 -26.42 -3.08
N ASN A 150 -10.68 -27.11 -4.13
CA ASN A 150 -12.01 -27.69 -4.19
C ASN A 150 -11.94 -29.12 -3.71
N ALA A 151 -12.44 -29.39 -2.52
CA ALA A 151 -12.33 -30.71 -1.92
C ALA A 151 -13.55 -31.10 -1.10
N SER A 152 -13.66 -32.39 -0.86
CA SER A 152 -14.62 -33.01 0.04
C SER A 152 -13.92 -34.09 0.89
N ILE A 153 -14.61 -34.57 1.88
CA ILE A 153 -14.29 -35.81 2.62
C ILE A 153 -15.46 -36.77 2.52
N LYS A 154 -15.21 -38.06 2.64
CA LYS A 154 -16.28 -39.02 2.81
C LYS A 154 -16.75 -39.04 4.27
N THR A 155 -18.00 -38.64 4.49
CA THR A 155 -18.65 -38.71 5.80
C THR A 155 -19.71 -39.80 5.77
N THR A 156 -19.97 -40.40 6.91
CA THR A 156 -21.13 -41.31 7.05
C THR A 156 -22.40 -40.46 7.10
N PRO A 157 -23.43 -40.75 6.30
CA PRO A 157 -24.65 -39.94 6.31
C PRO A 157 -25.22 -39.83 7.74
N ASN A 158 -25.61 -38.62 8.10
CA ASN A 158 -26.20 -38.24 9.39
C ASN A 158 -25.28 -38.40 10.64
N THR A 159 -23.98 -38.61 10.43
CA THR A 159 -22.99 -38.58 11.51
C THR A 159 -21.94 -37.56 11.19
N PHE A 160 -21.99 -36.39 11.85
CA PHE A 160 -20.95 -35.39 11.75
C PHE A 160 -20.06 -35.45 12.98
N ASN A 161 -18.75 -35.56 12.76
CA ASN A 161 -17.75 -35.48 13.81
C ASN A 161 -16.90 -34.19 13.61
N PRO A 162 -17.06 -33.15 14.45
CA PRO A 162 -16.33 -31.90 14.31
C PRO A 162 -14.81 -32.04 14.44
N ASP A 163 -14.34 -33.12 15.08
CA ASP A 163 -12.91 -33.37 15.30
C ASP A 163 -12.21 -33.96 14.08
N THR A 164 -12.98 -34.54 13.14
CA THR A 164 -12.41 -35.26 11.99
C THR A 164 -13.04 -34.91 10.64
N ASP A 165 -14.24 -34.30 10.62
CA ASP A 165 -14.98 -34.08 9.39
C ASP A 165 -14.67 -32.69 8.83
N PHE A 166 -13.40 -32.48 8.45
CA PHE A 166 -12.94 -31.27 7.82
C PHE A 166 -11.90 -31.54 6.73
N VAL A 167 -11.90 -30.71 5.71
CA VAL A 167 -10.81 -30.60 4.75
C VAL A 167 -9.77 -29.68 5.35
N SER A 168 -8.51 -30.11 5.39
CA SER A 168 -7.42 -29.29 5.87
C SER A 168 -6.20 -29.45 4.98
N TYR A 169 -5.53 -28.35 4.67
CA TYR A 169 -4.29 -28.37 3.91
C TYR A 169 -3.31 -27.30 4.42
N GLY A 170 -2.04 -27.52 4.14
CA GLY A 170 -0.97 -26.61 4.50
C GLY A 170 0.09 -26.51 3.42
N PHE A 171 0.58 -25.31 3.19
CA PHE A 171 1.76 -25.00 2.41
C PHE A 171 2.97 -24.93 3.34
N ARG A 172 3.98 -25.73 3.06
CA ARG A 172 5.19 -25.83 3.88
C ARG A 172 6.45 -26.03 3.04
N GLN A 173 7.60 -25.77 3.62
CA GLN A 173 8.86 -26.27 3.09
C GLN A 173 8.95 -27.78 3.30
N THR A 174 9.50 -28.50 2.32
CA THR A 174 9.68 -29.95 2.41
C THR A 174 10.54 -30.33 3.63
N ASN A 175 10.23 -31.48 4.22
CA ASN A 175 10.90 -32.00 5.43
C ASN A 175 10.79 -31.10 6.67
N THR A 176 9.79 -30.24 6.74
CA THR A 176 9.46 -29.44 7.92
C THR A 176 7.98 -29.58 8.26
N ASP A 177 7.66 -29.42 9.54
CA ASP A 177 6.26 -29.40 10.01
C ASP A 177 5.68 -27.98 10.07
N ASN A 178 6.47 -26.98 9.68
CA ASN A 178 6.06 -25.57 9.74
C ASN A 178 5.13 -25.24 8.58
N ILE A 179 3.86 -25.04 8.88
CA ILE A 179 2.88 -24.56 7.92
C ILE A 179 2.95 -23.04 7.82
N TYR A 180 3.26 -22.53 6.64
CA TYR A 180 3.31 -21.08 6.37
C TYR A 180 1.93 -20.51 6.00
N VAL A 181 1.17 -21.28 5.21
CA VAL A 181 -0.18 -20.90 4.75
C VAL A 181 -1.04 -22.15 4.79
N GLY A 182 -2.20 -22.10 5.38
CA GLY A 182 -3.09 -23.23 5.43
C GLY A 182 -4.51 -22.85 5.81
N ALA A 183 -5.44 -23.76 5.61
CA ALA A 183 -6.82 -23.63 6.01
C ALA A 183 -7.43 -24.96 6.39
N SER A 184 -8.47 -24.88 7.21
CA SER A 184 -9.34 -26.01 7.54
C SER A 184 -10.79 -25.57 7.43
N LYS A 185 -11.63 -26.45 6.90
CA LYS A 185 -13.06 -26.21 6.78
C LYS A 185 -13.86 -27.47 7.04
N TRP A 186 -14.82 -27.39 7.91
CA TRP A 186 -15.76 -28.49 8.16
C TRP A 186 -16.60 -28.80 6.93
N ILE A 187 -16.83 -30.10 6.71
CA ILE A 187 -17.61 -30.63 5.61
C ILE A 187 -18.78 -31.44 6.16
N TYR A 188 -19.97 -31.13 5.70
CA TYR A 188 -21.18 -31.83 6.04
C TYR A 188 -21.67 -32.68 4.88
N ASN A 189 -22.15 -33.88 5.14
CA ASN A 189 -22.85 -34.75 4.18
C ASN A 189 -22.15 -34.94 2.82
N ASN A 190 -20.81 -35.07 2.82
CA ASN A 190 -20.01 -35.21 1.59
C ASN A 190 -20.12 -34.00 0.63
N GLU A 191 -20.51 -32.85 1.13
CA GLU A 191 -20.57 -31.66 0.30
C GLU A 191 -19.16 -31.23 -0.16
N TYR A 192 -19.09 -30.74 -1.38
CA TYR A 192 -17.88 -30.12 -1.90
C TYR A 192 -17.74 -28.74 -1.33
N SER A 193 -16.53 -28.39 -0.98
CA SER A 193 -16.25 -27.07 -0.44
C SER A 193 -15.01 -26.49 -1.07
N ASN A 194 -15.14 -25.22 -1.34
CA ASN A 194 -14.00 -24.39 -1.69
C ASN A 194 -13.34 -23.92 -0.40
N VAL A 195 -12.09 -24.33 -0.19
CA VAL A 195 -11.28 -23.98 0.98
C VAL A 195 -10.18 -23.04 0.51
N ILE A 196 -10.16 -21.84 1.06
CA ILE A 196 -9.24 -20.78 0.64
C ILE A 196 -8.38 -20.36 1.83
N SER A 197 -7.08 -20.19 1.58
CA SER A 197 -6.14 -19.58 2.50
C SER A 197 -5.29 -18.53 1.81
N GLN A 198 -4.80 -17.59 2.59
CA GLN A 198 -3.87 -16.56 2.13
C GLN A 198 -2.88 -16.23 3.24
N GLY A 199 -1.63 -16.04 2.88
CA GLY A 199 -0.59 -15.64 3.81
C GLY A 199 0.60 -14.99 3.13
N ILE A 200 1.47 -14.38 3.92
CA ILE A 200 2.75 -13.84 3.47
C ILE A 200 3.86 -14.77 3.97
N VAL A 201 4.70 -15.21 3.04
CA VAL A 201 5.81 -16.15 3.29
C VAL A 201 7.11 -15.45 2.93
N ALA A 202 8.10 -15.53 3.82
CA ALA A 202 9.47 -15.12 3.52
C ALA A 202 10.22 -16.30 2.89
N ILE A 203 10.78 -16.09 1.72
CA ILE A 203 11.65 -17.03 1.03
C ILE A 203 13.09 -16.55 1.22
N ASP A 204 13.84 -17.24 2.04
CA ASP A 204 15.22 -16.93 2.44
C ASP A 204 16.26 -17.79 1.72
N SER A 205 15.84 -18.83 1.02
CA SER A 205 16.68 -19.69 0.18
C SER A 205 15.94 -20.11 -1.09
N THR A 206 16.63 -20.04 -2.21
CA THR A 206 16.14 -20.57 -3.50
C THR A 206 16.43 -22.07 -3.70
N ASP A 207 17.12 -22.71 -2.76
CA ASP A 207 17.44 -24.14 -2.83
C ASP A 207 16.36 -25.02 -2.21
N ASN A 208 15.45 -24.40 -1.44
CA ASN A 208 14.36 -25.09 -0.76
C ASN A 208 13.21 -25.41 -1.71
N ASP A 209 12.67 -26.58 -1.57
CA ASP A 209 11.42 -26.99 -2.20
C ASP A 209 10.24 -26.82 -1.25
N TYR A 210 9.09 -26.51 -1.80
CA TYR A 210 7.85 -26.29 -1.06
C TYR A 210 6.75 -27.19 -1.61
N GLU A 211 5.84 -27.55 -0.73
CA GLU A 211 4.74 -28.49 -1.04
C GLU A 211 3.43 -28.03 -0.41
N ILE A 212 2.32 -28.50 -0.97
CA ILE A 212 1.01 -28.40 -0.33
C ILE A 212 0.61 -29.81 0.07
N VAL A 213 0.23 -30.00 1.32
CA VAL A 213 -0.09 -31.32 1.87
C VAL A 213 -1.46 -31.32 2.54
N ASN A 214 -2.10 -32.47 2.55
CA ASN A 214 -3.25 -32.71 3.42
C ASN A 214 -2.77 -32.82 4.88
N ILE A 215 -3.04 -31.81 5.69
CA ILE A 215 -2.69 -31.80 7.12
C ILE A 215 -3.83 -32.27 8.02
N GLY A 216 -4.93 -32.73 7.43
CA GLY A 216 -6.05 -33.30 8.15
C GLY A 216 -5.79 -34.76 8.58
N SER A 217 -6.62 -35.27 9.48
CA SER A 217 -6.56 -36.67 9.95
C SER A 217 -7.27 -37.67 9.03
N LYS A 218 -7.95 -37.17 8.00
CA LYS A 218 -8.69 -37.98 7.04
C LYS A 218 -8.23 -37.73 5.61
N GLU A 219 -8.48 -38.73 4.77
CA GLU A 219 -8.36 -38.59 3.32
C GLU A 219 -9.32 -37.51 2.80
N ILE A 220 -8.83 -36.67 1.91
CA ILE A 220 -9.63 -35.68 1.18
C ILE A 220 -9.76 -36.09 -0.29
N TYR A 221 -10.83 -35.64 -0.92
CA TYR A 221 -11.10 -35.89 -2.33
C TYR A 221 -11.16 -34.55 -3.06
N LEU A 222 -10.22 -34.31 -3.96
CA LEU A 222 -10.24 -33.13 -4.83
C LEU A 222 -11.30 -33.36 -5.91
N LEU A 223 -12.25 -32.46 -6.00
CA LEU A 223 -13.37 -32.57 -6.93
C LEU A 223 -13.73 -31.23 -7.51
N SER A 224 -14.19 -31.26 -8.75
CA SER A 224 -14.87 -30.17 -9.43
C SER A 224 -16.38 -30.40 -9.39
N PRO A 225 -17.20 -29.36 -9.33
CA PRO A 225 -18.64 -29.50 -9.55
C PRO A 225 -18.91 -30.25 -10.85
N ASP A 226 -19.93 -31.11 -10.85
CA ASP A 226 -20.30 -31.95 -11.96
C ASP A 226 -20.48 -31.10 -13.24
N LEU A 227 -19.59 -31.33 -14.22
CA LEU A 227 -19.57 -30.59 -15.50
C LEU A 227 -20.79 -30.85 -16.38
N ASN A 228 -21.55 -31.91 -16.10
CA ASN A 228 -22.73 -32.24 -16.91
C ASN A 228 -23.85 -31.17 -16.83
N ASN A 229 -23.77 -30.27 -15.85
CA ASN A 229 -24.74 -29.21 -15.64
C ASN A 229 -24.24 -27.80 -16.01
N ILE A 230 -23.00 -27.65 -16.44
CA ILE A 230 -22.39 -26.33 -16.76
C ILE A 230 -22.37 -26.14 -18.27
N LYS A 231 -23.23 -25.28 -18.78
CA LYS A 231 -23.35 -24.92 -20.21
C LYS A 231 -22.29 -23.97 -20.71
N SER A 232 -21.08 -23.95 -20.22
CA SER A 232 -20.08 -23.00 -20.73
C SER A 232 -18.66 -23.57 -20.78
N ASN A 233 -17.96 -23.27 -21.88
CA ASN A 233 -16.55 -23.48 -22.10
C ASN A 233 -15.66 -22.60 -21.20
N SER A 234 -16.00 -22.39 -19.93
CA SER A 234 -15.16 -21.58 -19.08
C SER A 234 -14.05 -22.43 -18.46
N TYR A 235 -12.83 -22.11 -18.79
CA TYR A 235 -11.61 -22.74 -18.26
C TYR A 235 -11.51 -22.69 -16.72
N PHE A 236 -12.26 -21.80 -16.07
CA PHE A 236 -12.21 -21.60 -14.62
C PHE A 236 -13.04 -22.58 -13.79
N THR A 237 -13.93 -23.35 -14.39
CA THR A 237 -14.81 -24.26 -13.66
C THR A 237 -14.21 -25.63 -13.40
N ASN A 238 -13.07 -25.96 -14.04
CA ASN A 238 -12.45 -27.29 -13.98
C ASN A 238 -11.19 -27.34 -13.11
N THR A 239 -10.85 -26.27 -12.41
CA THR A 239 -9.67 -26.28 -11.56
C THR A 239 -10.00 -26.88 -10.19
N LEU A 240 -9.22 -27.88 -9.78
CA LEU A 240 -9.30 -28.52 -8.46
C LEU A 240 -8.48 -27.73 -7.43
N VAL A 241 -7.35 -27.22 -7.87
CA VAL A 241 -6.41 -26.42 -7.08
C VAL A 241 -6.01 -25.19 -7.87
N ASN A 242 -6.02 -24.06 -7.20
CA ASN A 242 -5.51 -22.78 -7.71
C ASN A 242 -4.52 -22.18 -6.71
N ILE A 243 -3.35 -21.82 -7.17
CA ILE A 243 -2.35 -21.13 -6.37
C ILE A 243 -1.96 -19.85 -7.09
N VAL A 244 -2.15 -18.73 -6.41
CA VAL A 244 -1.66 -17.42 -6.86
C VAL A 244 -0.49 -17.00 -5.97
N ILE A 245 0.63 -16.72 -6.58
CA ILE A 245 1.87 -16.31 -5.91
C ILE A 245 2.22 -14.90 -6.39
N GLU A 246 2.23 -13.95 -5.49
CA GLU A 246 2.53 -12.54 -5.76
C GLU A 246 3.83 -12.16 -5.04
N TYR A 247 4.83 -11.69 -5.77
CA TYR A 247 6.07 -11.19 -5.17
C TYR A 247 5.88 -9.78 -4.62
N LEU A 248 6.21 -9.57 -3.36
CA LEU A 248 6.03 -8.30 -2.65
C LEU A 248 7.34 -7.48 -2.53
N GLY A 249 8.49 -8.10 -2.84
CA GLY A 249 9.79 -7.46 -2.70
C GLY A 249 10.67 -8.10 -1.62
N LYS A 250 11.82 -7.46 -1.38
CA LYS A 250 12.77 -7.83 -0.30
C LYS A 250 12.55 -6.99 0.94
#